data_e01008c68fb7164cd19579e8b7d793d6
#
_entry.id   e01008c68fb7164cd19579e8b7d793d6
#
_cell.length_a   1.000
_cell.length_b   1.000
_cell.length_c   1.000
_cell.angle_alpha   90.00
_cell.angle_beta   90.00
_cell.angle_gamma   90.00
#
_symmetry.space_group_name_H-M   'P 1'
#
loop_
_entity.id
_entity.type
_entity.pdbx_description
1 polymer ?
#
loop_
_entity_poly.entity_id
_entity_poly.type
_entity_poly.pdbx_seq_one_letter_code
_entity_poly.pdbx_strand_id
1 'polypeptide(L)'
;MENCRINKVEKLVSFLSTCIFPDKTTYPIDETMIHDGAPHLSNEGYAYAKRMIDVMNRCYKDEYGCNFTSVIPTNIYGPHDNYSIQGGHVVPGLIHKCYLAKKNGTPFEVWGTGSPLRQFIYSGDLAALTVWVLRSYDSTDPIILSVPEEKEVTIKDVALMIRDAMEFKGEVKFLTVESCVEINQ
;
A
#
# COMPACT_ATOMS: atom_id res chain seq x y z
N MET A 1 14.91 3.68 -17.11
CA MET A 1 16.23 3.08 -16.80
C MET A 1 17.29 3.47 -17.85
N GLU A 2 17.08 3.19 -19.14
CA GLU A 2 18.11 3.47 -20.17
C GLU A 2 18.59 4.93 -20.19
N ASN A 3 17.69 5.91 -20.11
CA ASN A 3 18.09 7.32 -20.02
C ASN A 3 18.94 7.61 -18.76
N CYS A 4 18.68 6.93 -17.64
CA CYS A 4 19.51 7.08 -16.46
C CYS A 4 20.92 6.50 -16.68
N ARG A 5 21.02 5.35 -17.34
CA ARG A 5 22.31 4.74 -17.71
C ARG A 5 23.12 5.64 -18.65
N ILE A 6 22.51 6.10 -19.75
CA ILE A 6 23.18 6.97 -20.74
C ILE A 6 23.68 8.27 -20.10
N ASN A 7 22.87 8.86 -19.20
CA ASN A 7 23.22 10.09 -18.50
C ASN A 7 24.06 9.86 -17.22
N LYS A 8 24.53 8.63 -17.00
CA LYS A 8 25.40 8.26 -15.88
C LYS A 8 24.82 8.67 -14.51
N VAL A 9 23.49 8.46 -14.34
CA VAL A 9 22.84 8.69 -13.05
C VAL A 9 23.45 7.71 -12.04
N GLU A 10 23.96 8.22 -10.93
CA GLU A 10 24.67 7.44 -9.91
C GLU A 10 23.77 6.41 -9.26
N LYS A 11 22.51 6.77 -8.99
CA LYS A 11 21.55 5.86 -8.37
C LYS A 11 20.12 6.14 -8.85
N LEU A 12 19.35 5.08 -9.06
CA LEU A 12 17.92 5.12 -9.36
C LEU A 12 17.17 4.31 -8.32
N VAL A 13 16.12 4.92 -7.73
CA VAL A 13 15.18 4.22 -6.84
C VAL A 13 13.81 4.17 -7.51
N SER A 14 13.33 2.96 -7.75
CA SER A 14 12.01 2.72 -8.37
C SER A 14 10.99 2.27 -7.31
N PHE A 15 9.72 2.64 -7.50
CA PHE A 15 8.66 2.20 -6.61
C PHE A 15 7.97 0.94 -7.14
N LEU A 16 7.99 -0.12 -6.38
CA LEU A 16 7.17 -1.31 -6.56
C LEU A 16 5.85 -1.17 -5.76
N SER A 17 5.25 -2.27 -5.39
CA SER A 17 4.03 -2.36 -4.57
C SER A 17 3.96 -3.74 -3.93
N THR A 18 3.32 -3.88 -2.79
CA THR A 18 3.07 -5.20 -2.17
C THR A 18 2.21 -6.13 -3.01
N CYS A 19 1.48 -5.62 -4.02
CA CYS A 19 0.76 -6.45 -5.02
C CYS A 19 1.67 -7.36 -5.85
N ILE A 20 3.00 -7.15 -5.83
CA ILE A 20 3.95 -8.00 -6.56
C ILE A 20 4.18 -9.35 -5.89
N PHE A 21 3.87 -9.52 -4.61
CA PHE A 21 4.06 -10.80 -3.93
C PHE A 21 3.05 -11.84 -4.43
N PRO A 22 3.39 -13.15 -4.33
CA PRO A 22 2.48 -14.21 -4.70
C PRO A 22 1.14 -14.15 -3.94
N ASP A 23 0.05 -14.51 -4.61
CA ASP A 23 -1.27 -14.64 -3.97
C ASP A 23 -1.26 -15.66 -2.83
N LYS A 24 -0.55 -16.77 -3.06
CA LYS A 24 -0.34 -17.81 -2.06
C LYS A 24 1.09 -17.74 -1.56
N THR A 25 1.29 -17.10 -0.43
CA THR A 25 2.60 -16.94 0.18
C THR A 25 2.55 -17.29 1.68
N THR A 26 3.70 -17.47 2.28
CA THR A 26 3.86 -17.64 3.74
C THR A 26 4.14 -16.29 4.39
N TYR A 27 3.83 -16.17 5.67
CA TYR A 27 4.12 -14.97 6.45
C TYR A 27 5.17 -15.29 7.52
N PRO A 28 6.04 -14.33 7.87
CA PRO A 28 6.14 -12.98 7.30
C PRO A 28 6.64 -13.00 5.86
N ILE A 29 6.24 -11.99 5.06
CA ILE A 29 6.72 -11.79 3.69
C ILE A 29 8.06 -11.05 3.72
N ASP A 30 9.00 -11.49 2.90
CA ASP A 30 10.28 -10.82 2.66
C ASP A 30 10.56 -10.62 1.16
N GLU A 31 11.59 -9.85 0.84
CA GLU A 31 11.93 -9.43 -0.51
C GLU A 31 12.30 -10.60 -1.44
N THR A 32 12.76 -11.73 -0.90
CA THR A 32 13.15 -12.91 -1.69
C THR A 32 11.95 -13.58 -2.35
N MET A 33 10.75 -13.38 -1.80
CA MET A 33 9.51 -14.03 -2.22
C MET A 33 8.84 -13.40 -3.45
N ILE A 34 9.38 -12.31 -4.01
CA ILE A 34 8.75 -11.55 -5.11
C ILE A 34 8.37 -12.44 -6.30
N HIS A 35 9.20 -13.45 -6.59
CA HIS A 35 9.06 -14.29 -7.79
C HIS A 35 8.61 -15.73 -7.50
N ASP A 36 8.23 -16.08 -6.27
CA ASP A 36 7.93 -17.47 -5.85
C ASP A 36 6.57 -17.99 -6.32
N GLY A 37 5.78 -17.16 -6.99
CA GLY A 37 4.48 -17.56 -7.52
C GLY A 37 3.75 -16.44 -8.27
N ALA A 38 2.57 -16.77 -8.79
CA ALA A 38 1.73 -15.79 -9.48
C ALA A 38 1.15 -14.76 -8.50
N PRO A 39 1.07 -13.47 -8.87
CA PRO A 39 0.36 -12.48 -8.09
C PRO A 39 -1.15 -12.72 -8.14
N HIS A 40 -1.92 -12.05 -7.27
CA HIS A 40 -3.38 -12.15 -7.27
C HIS A 40 -3.97 -11.67 -8.60
N LEU A 41 -4.91 -12.44 -9.17
CA LEU A 41 -5.49 -12.21 -10.50
C LEU A 41 -6.09 -10.80 -10.67
N SER A 42 -6.69 -10.23 -9.61
CA SER A 42 -7.30 -8.89 -9.71
C SER A 42 -6.29 -7.78 -10.02
N ASN A 43 -5.00 -7.99 -9.75
CA ASN A 43 -3.91 -7.03 -9.94
C ASN A 43 -2.84 -7.56 -10.90
N GLU A 44 -3.10 -8.66 -11.62
CA GLU A 44 -2.08 -9.42 -12.35
C GLU A 44 -1.23 -8.53 -13.28
N GLY A 45 -1.86 -7.79 -14.18
CA GLY A 45 -1.16 -6.94 -15.14
C GLY A 45 -0.30 -5.87 -14.47
N TYR A 46 -0.82 -5.21 -13.44
CA TYR A 46 -0.10 -4.22 -12.65
C TYR A 46 1.09 -4.87 -11.90
N ALA A 47 0.85 -5.99 -11.25
CA ALA A 47 1.86 -6.69 -10.47
C ALA A 47 3.03 -7.17 -11.34
N TYR A 48 2.75 -7.78 -12.50
CA TYR A 48 3.80 -8.18 -13.44
C TYR A 48 4.57 -6.99 -14.02
N ALA A 49 3.90 -5.89 -14.33
CA ALA A 49 4.57 -4.67 -14.77
C ALA A 49 5.54 -4.15 -13.69
N LYS A 50 5.15 -4.20 -12.41
CA LYS A 50 6.03 -3.83 -11.29
C LYS A 50 7.16 -4.84 -11.05
N ARG A 51 6.90 -6.15 -11.14
CA ARG A 51 7.96 -7.18 -11.08
C ARG A 51 9.01 -7.00 -12.16
N MET A 52 8.61 -6.57 -13.37
CA MET A 52 9.54 -6.33 -14.45
C MET A 52 10.58 -5.26 -14.10
N ILE A 53 10.22 -4.27 -13.27
CA ILE A 53 11.18 -3.25 -12.80
C ILE A 53 12.29 -3.90 -11.97
N ASP A 54 11.96 -4.84 -11.08
CA ASP A 54 12.97 -5.59 -10.31
C ASP A 54 13.90 -6.40 -11.21
N VAL A 55 13.33 -7.14 -12.15
CA VAL A 55 14.11 -7.89 -13.15
C VAL A 55 15.04 -6.98 -13.93
N MET A 56 14.54 -5.83 -14.39
CA MET A 56 15.33 -4.85 -15.14
C MET A 56 16.46 -4.25 -14.29
N ASN A 57 16.22 -3.96 -13.00
CA ASN A 57 17.28 -3.48 -12.11
C ASN A 57 18.45 -4.47 -12.06
N ARG A 58 18.14 -5.77 -11.90
CA ARG A 58 19.16 -6.83 -11.88
C ARG A 58 19.92 -6.91 -13.21
N CYS A 59 19.22 -6.90 -14.34
CA CYS A 59 19.84 -6.91 -15.66
C CYS A 59 20.77 -5.70 -15.89
N TYR A 60 20.36 -4.49 -15.49
CA TYR A 60 21.19 -3.29 -15.62
C TYR A 60 22.39 -3.30 -14.68
N LYS A 61 22.26 -3.92 -13.49
CA LYS A 61 23.39 -4.16 -12.59
C LYS A 61 24.40 -5.11 -13.24
N ASP A 62 23.93 -6.27 -13.73
CA ASP A 62 24.78 -7.34 -14.22
C ASP A 62 25.51 -6.93 -15.52
N GLU A 63 24.84 -6.24 -16.42
CA GLU A 63 25.42 -5.88 -17.71
C GLU A 63 26.21 -4.57 -17.68
N TYR A 64 25.76 -3.57 -16.91
CA TYR A 64 26.32 -2.22 -16.95
C TYR A 64 26.87 -1.72 -15.61
N GLY A 65 26.74 -2.47 -14.53
CA GLY A 65 27.15 -2.05 -13.18
C GLY A 65 26.29 -0.90 -12.61
N CYS A 66 25.06 -0.72 -13.12
CA CYS A 66 24.19 0.34 -12.65
C CYS A 66 23.70 0.13 -11.22
N ASN A 67 23.71 1.18 -10.41
CA ASN A 67 23.17 1.15 -9.05
C ASN A 67 21.66 1.52 -9.08
N PHE A 68 20.85 0.59 -9.59
CA PHE A 68 19.39 0.72 -9.65
C PHE A 68 18.75 -0.21 -8.63
N THR A 69 17.90 0.32 -7.77
CA THR A 69 17.19 -0.45 -6.74
C THR A 69 15.71 -0.11 -6.73
N SER A 70 14.94 -0.82 -5.93
CA SER A 70 13.51 -0.60 -5.78
C SER A 70 13.09 -0.59 -4.32
N VAL A 71 12.06 0.19 -4.03
CA VAL A 71 11.36 0.19 -2.74
C VAL A 71 9.96 -0.41 -2.89
N ILE A 72 9.53 -1.17 -1.91
CA ILE A 72 8.22 -1.83 -1.84
C ILE A 72 7.44 -1.23 -0.68
N PRO A 73 6.72 -0.12 -0.88
CA PRO A 73 5.90 0.45 0.18
C PRO A 73 4.68 -0.41 0.48
N THR A 74 4.28 -0.48 1.74
CA THR A 74 2.97 -0.98 2.16
C THR A 74 1.86 0.05 1.84
N ASN A 75 0.68 -0.06 2.45
CA ASN A 75 -0.41 0.86 2.11
C ASN A 75 -0.09 2.29 2.54
N ILE A 76 0.11 3.16 1.57
CA ILE A 76 0.47 4.56 1.80
C ILE A 76 -0.80 5.35 2.11
N TYR A 77 -0.71 6.26 3.08
CA TYR A 77 -1.75 7.24 3.36
C TYR A 77 -1.14 8.59 3.73
N GLY A 78 -1.86 9.66 3.53
CA GLY A 78 -1.39 11.00 3.93
C GLY A 78 -2.17 12.15 3.31
N PRO A 79 -1.73 13.39 3.55
CA PRO A 79 -2.31 14.57 2.92
C PRO A 79 -2.28 14.49 1.39
N HIS A 80 -3.27 15.09 0.75
CA HIS A 80 -3.41 15.15 -0.71
C HIS A 80 -3.69 13.80 -1.40
N ASP A 81 -4.09 12.78 -0.63
CA ASP A 81 -4.53 11.49 -1.17
C ASP A 81 -5.87 11.62 -1.93
N ASN A 82 -6.27 10.55 -2.62
CA ASN A 82 -7.57 10.49 -3.27
C ASN A 82 -8.67 10.11 -2.26
N TYR A 83 -9.45 11.10 -1.81
CA TYR A 83 -10.56 10.92 -0.87
C TYR A 83 -11.87 10.46 -1.54
N SER A 84 -11.85 10.07 -2.82
CA SER A 84 -13.04 9.52 -3.49
C SER A 84 -13.50 8.23 -2.81
N ILE A 85 -14.80 8.11 -2.54
CA ILE A 85 -15.37 6.89 -1.95
C ILE A 85 -15.28 5.71 -2.90
N GLN A 86 -15.37 5.95 -4.21
CA GLN A 86 -15.37 4.91 -5.25
C GLN A 86 -13.96 4.52 -5.72
N GLY A 87 -13.04 5.48 -5.76
CA GLY A 87 -11.69 5.29 -6.33
C GLY A 87 -10.54 5.56 -5.37
N GLY A 88 -10.82 5.91 -4.13
CA GLY A 88 -9.80 6.15 -3.10
C GLY A 88 -9.36 4.88 -2.40
N HIS A 89 -8.18 4.91 -1.78
CA HIS A 89 -7.71 3.85 -0.90
C HIS A 89 -8.51 3.82 0.43
N VAL A 90 -8.28 2.79 1.23
CA VAL A 90 -9.06 2.51 2.45
C VAL A 90 -9.08 3.69 3.42
N VAL A 91 -7.91 4.22 3.82
CA VAL A 91 -7.84 5.30 4.83
C VAL A 91 -8.53 6.57 4.35
N PRO A 92 -8.20 7.16 3.19
CA PRO A 92 -8.87 8.37 2.71
C PRO A 92 -10.36 8.16 2.43
N GLY A 93 -10.75 6.99 1.93
CA GLY A 93 -12.16 6.64 1.71
C GLY A 93 -12.95 6.57 3.02
N LEU A 94 -12.39 5.97 4.08
CA LEU A 94 -13.00 5.93 5.41
C LEU A 94 -13.10 7.33 6.05
N ILE A 95 -12.07 8.17 5.90
CA ILE A 95 -12.12 9.56 6.37
C ILE A 95 -13.28 10.30 5.71
N HIS A 96 -13.43 10.19 4.38
CA HIS A 96 -14.51 10.85 3.66
C HIS A 96 -15.87 10.31 4.08
N LYS A 97 -16.05 9.02 4.23
CA LYS A 97 -17.29 8.40 4.72
C LYS A 97 -17.64 8.90 6.12
N CYS A 98 -16.69 8.94 7.04
CA CYS A 98 -16.89 9.45 8.38
C CYS A 98 -17.28 10.94 8.38
N TYR A 99 -16.62 11.75 7.53
CA TYR A 99 -16.98 13.15 7.34
C TYR A 99 -18.43 13.33 6.89
N LEU A 100 -18.86 12.57 5.87
CA LEU A 100 -20.23 12.63 5.38
C LEU A 100 -21.23 12.14 6.42
N ALA A 101 -20.93 11.08 7.15
CA ALA A 101 -21.76 10.58 8.23
C ALA A 101 -21.96 11.66 9.33
N LYS A 102 -20.88 12.33 9.73
CA LYS A 102 -20.92 13.44 10.68
C LYS A 102 -21.75 14.62 10.17
N LYS A 103 -21.57 14.99 8.90
CA LYS A 103 -22.27 16.11 8.27
C LYS A 103 -23.79 15.86 8.12
N ASN A 104 -24.17 14.63 7.78
CA ASN A 104 -25.54 14.26 7.44
C ASN A 104 -26.32 13.66 8.63
N GLY A 105 -25.67 13.39 9.77
CA GLY A 105 -26.28 12.73 10.91
C GLY A 105 -26.63 11.26 10.65
N THR A 106 -25.89 10.58 9.76
CA THR A 106 -26.10 9.18 9.38
C THR A 106 -25.05 8.28 10.02
N PRO A 107 -25.24 6.94 10.06
CA PRO A 107 -24.21 6.02 10.51
C PRO A 107 -22.95 6.12 9.63
N PHE A 108 -21.78 5.89 10.25
CA PHE A 108 -20.52 5.72 9.54
C PHE A 108 -20.39 4.27 9.04
N GLU A 109 -20.59 4.06 7.75
CA GLU A 109 -20.61 2.74 7.14
C GLU A 109 -19.23 2.30 6.66
N VAL A 110 -18.79 1.14 7.17
CA VAL A 110 -17.54 0.46 6.80
C VAL A 110 -17.90 -0.81 6.03
N TRP A 111 -17.42 -0.95 4.81
CA TRP A 111 -17.70 -2.13 4.00
C TRP A 111 -16.89 -3.34 4.48
N GLY A 112 -17.53 -4.49 4.58
CA GLY A 112 -16.95 -5.75 5.04
C GLY A 112 -16.97 -5.89 6.56
N THR A 113 -16.34 -6.94 7.05
CA THR A 113 -16.28 -7.28 8.48
C THR A 113 -15.36 -6.37 9.31
N GLY A 114 -14.44 -5.70 8.64
CA GLY A 114 -13.36 -4.96 9.28
C GLY A 114 -12.21 -5.82 9.81
N SER A 115 -12.28 -7.16 9.64
CA SER A 115 -11.28 -8.10 10.18
C SER A 115 -9.91 -8.10 9.47
N PRO A 116 -9.78 -7.81 8.16
CA PRO A 116 -8.49 -7.91 7.48
C PRO A 116 -7.44 -7.02 8.14
N LEU A 117 -6.27 -7.61 8.42
CA LEU A 117 -5.08 -6.92 8.89
C LEU A 117 -4.38 -6.21 7.73
N ARG A 118 -3.83 -5.04 8.01
CA ARG A 118 -3.06 -4.25 7.04
C ARG A 118 -1.97 -3.46 7.75
N GLN A 119 -0.89 -3.26 7.02
CA GLN A 119 0.16 -2.30 7.38
C GLN A 119 -0.05 -1.01 6.60
N PHE A 120 -0.01 0.11 7.30
CA PHE A 120 -0.12 1.44 6.70
C PHE A 120 1.11 2.26 7.00
N ILE A 121 1.64 2.96 6.00
CA ILE A 121 2.77 3.86 6.15
C ILE A 121 2.36 5.31 5.82
N TYR A 122 2.73 6.24 6.69
CA TYR A 122 2.49 7.66 6.44
C TYR A 122 3.39 8.16 5.30
N SER A 123 2.83 8.94 4.39
CA SER A 123 3.54 9.42 3.19
C SER A 123 4.81 10.22 3.50
N GLY A 124 4.82 10.98 4.61
CA GLY A 124 6.01 11.70 5.08
C GLY A 124 7.12 10.77 5.55
N ASP A 125 6.78 9.70 6.27
CA ASP A 125 7.75 8.70 6.71
C ASP A 125 8.29 7.90 5.53
N LEU A 126 7.43 7.51 4.60
CA LEU A 126 7.85 6.86 3.35
C LEU A 126 8.81 7.75 2.56
N ALA A 127 8.54 9.05 2.47
CA ALA A 127 9.42 9.99 1.78
C ALA A 127 10.80 10.06 2.45
N ALA A 128 10.84 10.14 3.79
CA ALA A 128 12.11 10.14 4.54
C ALA A 128 12.88 8.83 4.32
N LEU A 129 12.22 7.68 4.39
CA LEU A 129 12.83 6.37 4.12
C LEU A 129 13.31 6.26 2.67
N THR A 130 12.57 6.77 1.70
CA THR A 130 12.98 6.76 0.28
C THR A 130 14.23 7.61 0.07
N VAL A 131 14.33 8.78 0.73
CA VAL A 131 15.54 9.61 0.69
C VAL A 131 16.71 8.90 1.36
N TRP A 132 16.48 8.19 2.47
CA TRP A 132 17.49 7.36 3.09
C TRP A 132 17.98 6.23 2.16
N VAL A 133 17.07 5.51 1.49
CA VAL A 133 17.42 4.49 0.48
C VAL A 133 18.27 5.11 -0.62
N LEU A 134 17.88 6.28 -1.12
CA LEU A 134 18.63 6.98 -2.18
C LEU A 134 20.06 7.33 -1.74
N ARG A 135 20.28 7.70 -0.49
CA ARG A 135 21.56 8.21 0.02
C ARG A 135 22.46 7.16 0.66
N SER A 136 21.88 6.15 1.28
CA SER A 136 22.59 5.30 2.24
C SER A 136 22.38 3.79 2.05
N TYR A 137 21.47 3.35 1.19
CA TYR A 137 21.24 1.93 0.94
C TYR A 137 22.09 1.46 -0.24
N ASP A 138 23.16 0.71 0.03
CA ASP A 138 24.17 0.37 -0.97
C ASP A 138 23.85 -0.89 -1.79
N SER A 139 22.82 -1.68 -1.40
CA SER A 139 22.39 -2.81 -2.21
C SER A 139 21.51 -2.38 -3.39
N THR A 140 21.53 -3.19 -4.45
CA THR A 140 20.61 -3.10 -5.58
C THR A 140 19.38 -3.98 -5.39
N ASP A 141 19.35 -4.82 -4.34
CA ASP A 141 18.18 -5.63 -4.03
C ASP A 141 16.99 -4.74 -3.63
N PRO A 142 15.77 -5.16 -3.91
CA PRO A 142 14.60 -4.43 -3.46
C PRO A 142 14.52 -4.40 -1.93
N ILE A 143 13.85 -3.39 -1.36
CA ILE A 143 13.64 -3.28 0.09
C ILE A 143 12.20 -2.91 0.40
N ILE A 144 11.59 -3.64 1.34
CA ILE A 144 10.25 -3.33 1.86
C ILE A 144 10.33 -2.11 2.79
N LEU A 145 9.51 -1.11 2.50
CA LEU A 145 9.33 0.05 3.36
C LEU A 145 7.97 -0.05 4.06
N SER A 146 8.01 -0.44 5.31
CA SER A 146 6.83 -0.74 6.12
C SER A 146 6.99 -0.25 7.56
N VAL A 147 5.91 -0.36 8.32
CA VAL A 147 5.94 -0.34 9.79
C VAL A 147 6.29 -1.73 10.32
N PRO A 148 6.77 -1.86 11.56
CA PRO A 148 6.98 -3.15 12.21
C PRO A 148 5.70 -4.00 12.25
N GLU A 149 5.84 -5.35 12.27
CA GLU A 149 4.72 -6.30 12.25
C GLU A 149 3.73 -6.06 13.40
N GLU A 150 4.22 -5.74 14.59
CA GLU A 150 3.38 -5.41 15.75
C GLU A 150 2.54 -4.14 15.60
N LYS A 151 2.75 -3.39 14.52
CA LYS A 151 1.94 -2.21 14.14
C LYS A 151 0.90 -2.51 13.07
N GLU A 152 0.70 -3.78 12.72
CA GLU A 152 -0.44 -4.16 11.91
C GLU A 152 -1.74 -3.81 12.62
N VAL A 153 -2.71 -3.34 11.85
CA VAL A 153 -4.03 -2.95 12.35
C VAL A 153 -5.13 -3.57 11.50
N THR A 154 -6.27 -3.85 12.11
CA THR A 154 -7.46 -4.24 11.37
C THR A 154 -8.10 -3.02 10.70
N ILE A 155 -8.87 -3.25 9.64
CA ILE A 155 -9.70 -2.19 9.03
C ILE A 155 -10.68 -1.61 10.06
N LYS A 156 -11.14 -2.44 11.01
CA LYS A 156 -11.99 -2.00 12.13
C LYS A 156 -11.24 -1.01 13.02
N ASP A 157 -9.99 -1.31 13.41
CA ASP A 157 -9.20 -0.41 14.24
C ASP A 157 -8.98 0.93 13.53
N VAL A 158 -8.65 0.91 12.24
CA VAL A 158 -8.52 2.13 11.42
C VAL A 158 -9.81 2.94 11.41
N ALA A 159 -10.97 2.30 11.21
CA ALA A 159 -12.26 2.99 11.23
C ALA A 159 -12.56 3.62 12.60
N LEU A 160 -12.24 2.92 13.70
CA LEU A 160 -12.42 3.44 15.04
C LEU A 160 -11.44 4.59 15.35
N MET A 161 -10.19 4.50 14.92
CA MET A 161 -9.22 5.61 15.04
C MET A 161 -9.72 6.86 14.28
N ILE A 162 -10.26 6.69 13.06
CA ILE A 162 -10.82 7.80 12.27
C ILE A 162 -12.04 8.39 12.98
N ARG A 163 -12.96 7.54 13.49
CA ARG A 163 -14.12 7.97 14.29
C ARG A 163 -13.68 8.88 15.44
N ASP A 164 -12.68 8.45 16.20
CA ASP A 164 -12.21 9.14 17.38
C ASP A 164 -11.48 10.44 17.02
N ALA A 165 -10.61 10.41 16.01
CA ALA A 165 -9.90 11.60 15.51
C ALA A 165 -10.86 12.66 14.94
N MET A 166 -11.97 12.25 14.36
CA MET A 166 -13.00 13.14 13.84
C MET A 166 -14.08 13.50 14.88
N GLU A 167 -13.96 12.99 16.12
CA GLU A 167 -14.95 13.20 17.19
C GLU A 167 -16.37 12.81 16.78
N PHE A 168 -16.50 11.78 15.94
CA PHE A 168 -17.81 11.31 15.48
C PHE A 168 -18.50 10.54 16.60
N LYS A 169 -19.72 10.96 16.97
CA LYS A 169 -20.50 10.39 18.07
C LYS A 169 -21.63 9.44 17.61
N GLY A 170 -21.79 9.32 16.29
CA GLY A 170 -22.81 8.44 15.71
C GLY A 170 -22.41 6.96 15.73
N GLU A 171 -23.30 6.14 15.21
CA GLU A 171 -23.09 4.69 15.07
C GLU A 171 -22.07 4.38 14.00
N VAL A 172 -21.17 3.40 14.23
CA VAL A 172 -20.29 2.80 13.23
C VAL A 172 -20.85 1.45 12.82
N LYS A 173 -21.23 1.29 11.56
CA LYS A 173 -21.81 0.05 11.01
C LYS A 173 -20.83 -0.66 10.08
N PHE A 174 -20.65 -1.96 10.30
CA PHE A 174 -19.90 -2.85 9.40
C PHE A 174 -20.90 -3.59 8.50
N LEU A 175 -20.82 -3.32 7.18
CA LEU A 175 -21.73 -3.88 6.18
C LEU A 175 -21.13 -5.14 5.56
N THR A 176 -21.58 -6.30 5.99
CA THR A 176 -21.26 -7.59 5.35
C THR A 176 -22.15 -7.82 4.12
N VAL A 177 -21.78 -8.77 3.25
CA VAL A 177 -22.59 -9.12 2.07
C VAL A 177 -24.01 -9.52 2.48
N GLU A 178 -24.18 -10.18 3.62
CA GLU A 178 -25.48 -10.58 4.17
C GLU A 178 -26.34 -9.34 4.55
N SER A 179 -25.74 -8.32 5.16
CA SER A 179 -26.45 -7.09 5.50
C SER A 179 -26.83 -6.23 4.28
N CYS A 180 -26.15 -6.40 3.14
CA CYS A 180 -26.49 -5.69 1.91
C CYS A 180 -27.71 -6.29 1.19
N VAL A 181 -28.04 -7.57 1.43
CA VAL A 181 -29.22 -8.24 0.84
C VAL A 181 -30.51 -7.81 1.55
N GLU A 182 -30.47 -7.52 2.86
CA GLU A 182 -31.63 -7.08 3.64
C GLU A 182 -32.07 -5.64 3.32
N ILE A 183 -31.17 -4.79 2.78
CA ILE A 183 -31.49 -3.39 2.46
C ILE A 183 -32.22 -3.26 1.10
N ASN A 184 -32.19 -4.30 0.26
CA ASN A 184 -32.81 -4.31 -1.08
C ASN A 184 -34.13 -5.14 -1.15
N GLN A 185 -34.71 -5.52 -0.03
CA GLN A 185 -36.07 -6.07 0.12
C GLN A 185 -37.00 -5.02 0.73
#